data_e685057ce22cd42765309410652369d5
#
_entry.id   e685057ce22cd42765309410652369d5
#
_cell.length_a   1.000
_cell.length_b   1.000
_cell.length_c   1.000
_cell.angle_alpha   90.00
_cell.angle_beta   90.00
_cell.angle_gamma   90.00
#
_symmetry.space_group_name_H-M   'P 1'
#
loop_
_entity.id
_entity.type
_entity.pdbx_description
1 polymer ?
#
loop_
_entity_poly.entity_id
_entity_poly.type
_entity_poly.pdbx_seq_one_letter_code
_entity_poly.pdbx_strand_id
1 'polypeptide(L)'
;MGVPPLERSREWGRTARARAKVATDPLNELNIDLAWLLMLAEKRTPGDPQVTDWGALVAAVARHEARIFDVPVYDSPHARAASLLQLLVHVPALERSNAMFASAVAYAYLVASGLKVVTSPEQVRDLARLVKSGEATVHDIAQELRQWSL
;
A
#
# COMPACT_ATOMS: atom_id res chain seq x y z
N MET A 1 -18.56 16.31 -1.04
CA MET A 1 -17.71 16.05 0.14
C MET A 1 -16.38 16.74 -0.04
N GLY A 2 -16.01 17.62 0.87
CA GLY A 2 -14.73 18.31 0.81
C GLY A 2 -13.57 17.40 1.21
N VAL A 3 -12.37 17.75 0.73
CA VAL A 3 -11.12 17.11 1.17
C VAL A 3 -10.95 17.42 2.66
N PRO A 4 -10.64 16.42 3.51
CA PRO A 4 -10.42 16.70 4.93
C PRO A 4 -9.25 17.66 5.13
N PRO A 5 -9.33 18.54 6.15
CA PRO A 5 -8.22 19.41 6.46
C PRO A 5 -6.94 18.62 6.77
N LEU A 6 -5.77 19.20 6.45
CA LEU A 6 -4.45 18.60 6.70
C LEU A 6 -4.28 18.08 8.12
N GLU A 7 -4.82 18.80 9.10
CA GLU A 7 -4.75 18.42 10.51
C GLU A 7 -5.48 17.10 10.80
N ARG A 8 -6.65 16.91 10.17
CA ARG A 8 -7.38 15.64 10.28
C ARG A 8 -6.63 14.49 9.62
N SER A 9 -5.99 14.76 8.49
CA SER A 9 -5.18 13.74 7.82
C SER A 9 -4.03 13.26 8.70
N ARG A 10 -3.39 14.17 9.42
CA ARG A 10 -2.31 13.82 10.38
C ARG A 10 -2.81 13.00 11.55
N GLU A 11 -3.96 13.38 12.09
CA GLU A 11 -4.59 12.65 13.18
C GLU A 11 -5.01 11.25 12.76
N TRP A 12 -5.61 11.12 11.58
CA TRP A 12 -5.97 9.84 11.03
C TRP A 12 -4.76 8.96 10.78
N GLY A 13 -3.65 9.54 10.31
CA GLY A 13 -2.41 8.82 10.12
C GLY A 13 -1.86 8.21 11.41
N ARG A 14 -1.91 8.96 12.50
CA ARG A 14 -1.49 8.45 13.82
C ARG A 14 -2.38 7.31 14.29
N THR A 15 -3.70 7.46 14.13
CA THR A 15 -4.69 6.42 14.49
C THR A 15 -4.48 5.16 13.69
N ALA A 16 -4.26 5.28 12.37
CA ALA A 16 -4.02 4.15 11.50
C ALA A 16 -2.73 3.40 11.87
N ARG A 17 -1.68 4.13 12.23
CA ARG A 17 -0.42 3.52 12.69
C ARG A 17 -0.62 2.71 13.97
N ALA A 18 -1.39 3.25 14.92
CA ALA A 18 -1.71 2.53 16.16
C ALA A 18 -2.50 1.25 15.87
N ARG A 19 -3.49 1.32 14.97
CA ARG A 19 -4.26 0.14 14.55
C ARG A 19 -3.40 -0.89 13.85
N ALA A 20 -2.52 -0.46 12.94
CA ALA A 20 -1.61 -1.36 12.25
C ALA A 20 -0.72 -2.12 13.23
N LYS A 21 -0.22 -1.46 14.29
CA LYS A 21 0.58 -2.12 15.33
C LYS A 21 -0.22 -3.14 16.15
N VAL A 22 -1.49 -2.83 16.46
CA VAL A 22 -2.37 -3.72 17.23
C VAL A 22 -2.81 -4.92 16.38
N ALA A 23 -2.97 -4.73 15.07
CA ALA A 23 -3.44 -5.75 14.14
C ALA A 23 -2.34 -6.74 13.71
N THR A 24 -1.07 -6.55 14.09
CA THR A 24 0.03 -7.46 13.76
C THR A 24 0.06 -8.70 14.67
N ASP A 25 -1.04 -9.40 14.78
CA ASP A 25 -1.07 -10.74 15.36
C ASP A 25 -0.56 -11.73 14.28
N PRO A 26 0.42 -12.61 14.60
CA PRO A 26 0.94 -13.55 13.61
C PRO A 26 -0.11 -14.51 13.04
N LEU A 27 -1.23 -14.68 13.73
CA LEU A 27 -2.35 -15.51 13.24
C LEU A 27 -3.37 -14.70 12.46
N ASN A 28 -3.30 -13.38 12.51
CA ASN A 28 -4.22 -12.49 11.82
C ASN A 28 -3.50 -11.70 10.76
N GLU A 29 -4.18 -11.53 9.67
CA GLU A 29 -3.71 -10.71 8.55
C GLU A 29 -3.71 -9.24 8.94
N LEU A 30 -2.68 -8.51 8.52
CA LEU A 30 -2.66 -7.08 8.66
C LEU A 30 -3.63 -6.45 7.66
N ASN A 31 -4.63 -5.75 8.16
CA ASN A 31 -5.52 -4.92 7.35
C ASN A 31 -5.21 -3.45 7.62
N ILE A 32 -4.80 -2.74 6.59
CA ILE A 32 -4.59 -1.29 6.67
C ILE A 32 -5.88 -0.56 6.31
N ASP A 33 -5.98 0.68 6.70
CA ASP A 33 -7.15 1.50 6.44
C ASP A 33 -6.81 2.78 5.67
N LEU A 34 -7.84 3.55 5.35
CA LEU A 34 -7.69 4.81 4.60
C LEU A 34 -6.75 5.79 5.34
N ALA A 35 -6.86 5.89 6.64
CA ALA A 35 -6.02 6.79 7.42
C ALA A 35 -4.54 6.41 7.33
N TRP A 36 -4.23 5.13 7.28
CA TRP A 36 -2.87 4.65 7.09
C TRP A 36 -2.31 5.05 5.72
N LEU A 37 -3.12 4.91 4.66
CA LEU A 37 -2.72 5.35 3.31
C LEU A 37 -2.46 6.85 3.26
N LEU A 38 -3.32 7.65 3.89
CA LEU A 38 -3.15 9.11 3.94
C LEU A 38 -1.87 9.51 4.70
N MET A 39 -1.55 8.82 5.76
CA MET A 39 -0.29 9.02 6.48
C MET A 39 0.92 8.80 5.58
N LEU A 40 0.91 7.73 4.80
CA LEU A 40 2.01 7.43 3.88
C LEU A 40 2.10 8.44 2.73
N ALA A 41 0.96 8.85 2.18
CA ALA A 41 0.93 9.89 1.15
C ALA A 41 1.58 11.18 1.65
N GLU A 42 1.30 11.57 2.88
CA GLU A 42 1.89 12.76 3.49
C GLU A 42 3.40 12.60 3.75
N LYS A 43 3.82 11.45 4.27
CA LYS A 43 5.20 11.24 4.71
C LYS A 43 6.17 10.82 3.61
N ARG A 44 5.69 10.14 2.59
CA ARG A 44 6.54 9.46 1.61
C ARG A 44 6.52 10.11 0.23
N THR A 45 5.68 11.11 0.03
CA THR A 45 5.64 11.84 -1.24
C THR A 45 6.03 13.30 -1.03
N PRO A 46 7.03 13.80 -1.78
CA PRO A 46 7.47 15.19 -1.63
C PRO A 46 6.37 16.16 -2.07
N GLY A 47 6.31 17.30 -1.37
CA GLY A 47 5.39 18.37 -1.73
C GLY A 47 3.94 18.14 -1.38
N ASP A 48 3.65 17.14 -0.56
CA ASP A 48 2.31 16.83 -0.04
C ASP A 48 1.23 16.87 -1.14
N PRO A 49 1.30 15.98 -2.15
CA PRO A 49 0.34 15.97 -3.25
C PRO A 49 -1.08 15.71 -2.74
N GLN A 50 -2.02 16.41 -3.35
CA GLN A 50 -3.42 16.26 -2.98
C GLN A 50 -4.02 14.97 -3.51
N VAL A 51 -4.96 14.42 -2.78
CA VAL A 51 -5.77 13.29 -3.24
C VAL A 51 -6.77 13.82 -4.27
N THR A 52 -6.71 13.27 -5.48
CA THR A 52 -7.61 13.61 -6.58
C THR A 52 -8.66 12.54 -6.84
N ASP A 53 -8.42 11.32 -6.38
CA ASP A 53 -9.38 10.22 -6.50
C ASP A 53 -9.42 9.41 -5.19
N TRP A 54 -10.35 9.77 -4.33
CA TRP A 54 -10.57 9.06 -3.07
C TRP A 54 -11.04 7.63 -3.28
N GLY A 55 -11.77 7.38 -4.36
CA GLY A 55 -12.23 6.04 -4.71
C GLY A 55 -11.09 5.07 -4.96
N ALA A 56 -9.97 5.55 -5.48
CA ALA A 56 -8.77 4.72 -5.66
C ALA A 56 -8.22 4.22 -4.32
N LEU A 57 -8.17 5.09 -3.31
CA LEU A 57 -7.71 4.70 -1.97
C LEU A 57 -8.68 3.71 -1.31
N VAL A 58 -9.97 3.97 -1.40
CA VAL A 58 -11.00 3.06 -0.87
C VAL A 58 -10.93 1.70 -1.56
N ALA A 59 -10.76 1.68 -2.87
CA ALA A 59 -10.65 0.44 -3.65
C ALA A 59 -9.40 -0.35 -3.27
N ALA A 60 -8.27 0.33 -3.02
CA ALA A 60 -7.03 -0.32 -2.59
C ALA A 60 -7.21 -1.03 -1.24
N VAL A 61 -7.84 -0.36 -0.29
CA VAL A 61 -8.15 -0.95 1.03
C VAL A 61 -9.04 -2.18 0.86
N ALA A 62 -10.15 -2.03 0.15
CA ALA A 62 -11.11 -3.12 -0.05
C ALA A 62 -10.47 -4.32 -0.75
N ARG A 63 -9.62 -4.07 -1.73
CA ARG A 63 -8.98 -5.13 -2.51
C ARG A 63 -8.01 -5.96 -1.67
N HIS A 64 -7.14 -5.33 -0.88
CA HIS A 64 -6.13 -6.09 -0.13
C HIS A 64 -6.73 -6.99 0.96
N GLU A 65 -7.88 -6.62 1.50
CA GLU A 65 -8.57 -7.38 2.54
C GLU A 65 -9.70 -8.28 2.01
N ALA A 66 -9.85 -8.37 0.69
CA ALA A 66 -10.95 -9.10 0.06
C ALA A 66 -10.95 -10.58 0.44
N ARG A 67 -12.14 -11.11 0.67
CA ARG A 67 -12.37 -12.51 1.00
C ARG A 67 -13.46 -13.09 0.12
N ILE A 68 -13.34 -14.38 -0.19
CA ILE A 68 -14.37 -15.15 -0.86
C ILE A 68 -14.68 -16.34 0.05
N PHE A 69 -15.92 -16.43 0.55
CA PHE A 69 -16.33 -17.46 1.51
C PHE A 69 -15.38 -17.57 2.70
N ASP A 70 -15.06 -16.41 3.31
CA ASP A 70 -14.13 -16.26 4.44
C ASP A 70 -12.68 -16.67 4.16
N VAL A 71 -12.33 -16.97 2.91
CA VAL A 71 -10.95 -17.25 2.51
C VAL A 71 -10.33 -15.97 1.91
N PRO A 72 -9.16 -15.56 2.39
CA PRO A 72 -8.48 -14.40 1.81
C PRO A 72 -8.18 -14.61 0.33
N VAL A 73 -8.49 -13.61 -0.49
CA VAL A 73 -8.10 -13.62 -1.91
C VAL A 73 -6.57 -13.52 -2.04
N TYR A 74 -5.97 -12.70 -1.19
CA TYR A 74 -4.51 -12.55 -1.10
C TYR A 74 -4.09 -13.10 0.27
N ASP A 75 -3.44 -14.26 0.28
CA ASP A 75 -3.21 -15.08 1.46
C ASP A 75 -1.84 -14.89 2.12
N SER A 76 -1.03 -13.96 1.60
CA SER A 76 0.29 -13.66 2.14
C SER A 76 0.52 -12.16 2.22
N PRO A 77 1.42 -11.69 3.09
CA PRO A 77 1.79 -10.27 3.12
C PRO A 77 2.29 -9.76 1.76
N HIS A 78 3.05 -10.58 1.04
CA HIS A 78 3.56 -10.21 -0.28
C HIS A 78 2.45 -10.08 -1.32
N ALA A 79 1.48 -11.00 -1.31
CA ALA A 79 0.33 -10.93 -2.22
C ALA A 79 -0.53 -9.69 -1.93
N ARG A 80 -0.73 -9.34 -0.66
CA ARG A 80 -1.46 -8.14 -0.27
C ARG A 80 -0.74 -6.86 -0.64
N ALA A 81 0.56 -6.80 -0.35
CA ALA A 81 1.40 -5.68 -0.78
C ALA A 81 1.36 -5.52 -2.30
N ALA A 82 1.42 -6.63 -3.03
CA ALA A 82 1.33 -6.62 -4.49
C ALA A 82 -0.03 -6.10 -4.98
N SER A 83 -1.12 -6.47 -4.33
CA SER A 83 -2.45 -5.98 -4.69
C SER A 83 -2.58 -4.46 -4.49
N LEU A 84 -2.01 -3.94 -3.39
CA LEU A 84 -1.96 -2.50 -3.12
C LEU A 84 -1.12 -1.78 -4.17
N LEU A 85 0.06 -2.28 -4.45
CA LEU A 85 0.98 -1.70 -5.43
C LEU A 85 0.36 -1.64 -6.82
N GLN A 86 -0.20 -2.74 -7.29
CA GLN A 86 -0.79 -2.82 -8.61
C GLN A 86 -1.95 -1.84 -8.78
N LEU A 87 -2.88 -1.81 -7.83
CA LEU A 87 -4.03 -0.92 -7.92
C LEU A 87 -3.61 0.54 -7.87
N LEU A 88 -2.74 0.91 -6.93
CA LEU A 88 -2.34 2.31 -6.76
C LEU A 88 -1.45 2.84 -7.91
N VAL A 89 -0.78 1.97 -8.64
CA VAL A 89 -0.10 2.36 -9.89
C VAL A 89 -1.10 2.57 -11.02
N HIS A 90 -2.06 1.66 -11.18
CA HIS A 90 -2.99 1.70 -12.31
C HIS A 90 -4.15 2.67 -12.13
N VAL A 91 -4.53 2.95 -10.90
CA VAL A 91 -5.61 3.89 -10.58
C VAL A 91 -5.03 5.02 -9.73
N PRO A 92 -4.55 6.10 -10.36
CA PRO A 92 -3.88 7.18 -9.64
C PRO A 92 -4.82 7.85 -8.63
N ALA A 93 -4.40 7.86 -7.38
CA ALA A 93 -5.16 8.50 -6.29
C ALA A 93 -4.72 9.93 -6.02
N LEU A 94 -3.47 10.27 -6.35
CA LEU A 94 -2.84 11.55 -6.05
C LEU A 94 -2.67 12.37 -7.33
N GLU A 95 -2.53 13.68 -7.18
CA GLU A 95 -2.28 14.57 -8.31
C GLU A 95 -0.95 14.29 -9.02
N ARG A 96 0.02 13.68 -8.31
CA ARG A 96 1.34 13.30 -8.82
C ARG A 96 2.00 12.28 -7.90
N SER A 97 3.13 11.72 -8.35
CA SER A 97 3.98 10.80 -7.57
C SER A 97 3.30 9.49 -7.18
N ASN A 98 2.37 9.03 -8.01
CA ASN A 98 1.60 7.82 -7.70
C ASN A 98 2.44 6.56 -7.66
N ALA A 99 3.43 6.41 -8.54
CA ALA A 99 4.32 5.24 -8.52
C ALA A 99 5.17 5.21 -7.25
N MET A 100 5.66 6.36 -6.81
CA MET A 100 6.42 6.50 -5.56
C MET A 100 5.53 6.17 -4.35
N PHE A 101 4.32 6.69 -4.34
CA PHE A 101 3.34 6.41 -3.29
C PHE A 101 3.00 4.93 -3.22
N ALA A 102 2.67 4.32 -4.35
CA ALA A 102 2.34 2.89 -4.43
C ALA A 102 3.50 2.01 -3.94
N SER A 103 4.73 2.33 -4.33
CA SER A 103 5.92 1.61 -3.89
C SER A 103 6.15 1.76 -2.37
N ALA A 104 5.95 2.97 -1.84
CA ALA A 104 6.06 3.22 -0.41
C ALA A 104 5.00 2.44 0.39
N VAL A 105 3.78 2.36 -0.14
CA VAL A 105 2.69 1.58 0.47
C VAL A 105 3.06 0.10 0.55
N ALA A 106 3.53 -0.49 -0.55
CA ALA A 106 3.94 -1.89 -0.57
C ALA A 106 5.07 -2.18 0.41
N TYR A 107 6.10 -1.33 0.40
CA TYR A 107 7.24 -1.44 1.34
C TYR A 107 6.77 -1.36 2.79
N ALA A 108 6.00 -0.32 3.11
CA ALA A 108 5.52 -0.10 4.48
C ALA A 108 4.59 -1.22 4.94
N TYR A 109 3.78 -1.78 4.04
CA TYR A 109 2.91 -2.91 4.35
C TYR A 109 3.72 -4.14 4.77
N LEU A 110 4.80 -4.45 4.03
CA LEU A 110 5.66 -5.58 4.35
C LEU A 110 6.34 -5.38 5.71
N VAL A 111 6.86 -4.18 5.97
CA VAL A 111 7.48 -3.85 7.27
C VAL A 111 6.46 -3.96 8.41
N ALA A 112 5.27 -3.40 8.21
CA ALA A 112 4.19 -3.46 9.22
C ALA A 112 3.70 -4.88 9.46
N SER A 113 3.87 -5.77 8.48
CA SER A 113 3.55 -7.20 8.61
C SER A 113 4.63 -7.98 9.37
N GLY A 114 5.69 -7.32 9.84
CA GLY A 114 6.75 -7.95 10.62
C GLY A 114 7.90 -8.50 9.80
N LEU A 115 7.93 -8.24 8.49
CA LEU A 115 8.99 -8.73 7.62
C LEU A 115 10.20 -7.78 7.62
N LYS A 116 11.37 -8.37 7.51
CA LYS A 116 12.61 -7.62 7.30
C LYS A 116 12.79 -7.40 5.80
N VAL A 117 12.69 -6.15 5.37
CA VAL A 117 12.74 -5.77 3.95
C VAL A 117 14.09 -5.13 3.65
N VAL A 118 14.77 -5.69 2.65
CA VAL A 118 16.03 -5.15 2.13
C VAL A 118 15.89 -4.98 0.62
N THR A 119 15.95 -3.76 0.16
CA THR A 119 15.82 -3.44 -1.26
C THR A 119 16.68 -2.21 -1.58
N SER A 120 16.86 -1.96 -2.86
CA SER A 120 17.59 -0.79 -3.37
C SER A 120 16.64 0.14 -4.13
N PRO A 121 16.99 1.41 -4.30
CA PRO A 121 16.21 2.32 -5.15
C PRO A 121 16.03 1.81 -6.58
N GLU A 122 17.03 1.11 -7.12
CA GLU A 122 16.95 0.51 -8.45
C GLU A 122 15.91 -0.59 -8.53
N GLN A 123 15.90 -1.50 -7.55
CA GLN A 123 14.90 -2.57 -7.46
C GLN A 123 13.49 -2.00 -7.35
N VAL A 124 13.31 -0.95 -6.57
CA VAL A 124 12.00 -0.29 -6.42
C VAL A 124 11.55 0.31 -7.76
N ARG A 125 12.44 1.01 -8.46
CA ARG A 125 12.14 1.59 -9.77
C ARG A 125 11.82 0.52 -10.81
N ASP A 126 12.58 -0.56 -10.83
CA ASP A 126 12.37 -1.66 -11.78
C ASP A 126 11.01 -2.32 -11.55
N LEU A 127 10.65 -2.55 -10.29
CA LEU A 127 9.33 -3.09 -9.97
C LEU A 127 8.20 -2.13 -10.38
N ALA A 128 8.36 -0.85 -10.12
CA ALA A 128 7.36 0.14 -10.53
C ALA A 128 7.16 0.17 -12.05
N ARG A 129 8.24 0.06 -12.83
CA ARG A 129 8.15 -0.05 -14.29
C ARG A 129 7.43 -1.32 -14.73
N LEU A 130 7.75 -2.44 -14.11
CA LEU A 130 7.09 -3.72 -14.41
C LEU A 130 5.58 -3.63 -14.17
N VAL A 131 5.19 -3.06 -13.04
CA VAL A 131 3.77 -2.88 -12.72
C VAL A 131 3.10 -1.92 -13.71
N LYS A 132 3.78 -0.83 -14.05
CA LYS A 132 3.28 0.18 -14.98
C LYS A 132 3.07 -0.35 -16.39
N SER A 133 3.84 -1.35 -16.80
CA SER A 133 3.67 -1.98 -18.10
C SER A 133 2.32 -2.68 -18.28
N GLY A 134 1.67 -3.03 -17.18
CA GLY A 134 0.39 -3.75 -17.18
C GLY A 134 0.52 -5.25 -17.48
N GLU A 135 1.73 -5.76 -17.69
CA GLU A 135 1.96 -7.17 -18.01
C GLU A 135 2.12 -8.06 -16.79
N ALA A 136 2.43 -7.46 -15.62
CA ALA A 136 2.65 -8.21 -14.39
C ALA A 136 1.32 -8.50 -13.68
N THR A 137 1.13 -9.76 -13.31
CA THR A 137 0.03 -10.17 -12.43
C THR A 137 0.38 -9.86 -10.97
N VAL A 138 -0.61 -9.92 -10.08
CA VAL A 138 -0.35 -9.82 -8.63
C VAL A 138 0.65 -10.88 -8.19
N HIS A 139 0.56 -12.09 -8.73
CA HIS A 139 1.50 -13.17 -8.42
C HIS A 139 2.94 -12.80 -8.81
N ASP A 140 3.14 -12.25 -10.00
CA ASP A 140 4.46 -11.82 -10.47
C ASP A 140 5.05 -10.74 -9.56
N ILE A 141 4.24 -9.75 -9.20
CA ILE A 141 4.63 -8.66 -8.31
C ILE A 141 4.99 -9.21 -6.92
N ALA A 142 4.18 -10.11 -6.40
CA ALA A 142 4.43 -10.74 -5.10
C ALA A 142 5.75 -11.50 -5.10
N GLN A 143 6.10 -12.18 -6.19
CA GLN A 143 7.37 -12.88 -6.30
C GLN A 143 8.56 -11.91 -6.25
N GLU A 144 8.47 -10.78 -6.93
CA GLU A 144 9.50 -9.74 -6.84
C GLU A 144 9.62 -9.18 -5.42
N LEU A 145 8.51 -8.94 -4.76
CA LEU A 145 8.51 -8.46 -3.37
C LEU A 145 9.12 -9.49 -2.40
N ARG A 146 8.96 -10.78 -2.67
CA ARG A 146 9.59 -11.82 -1.84
C ARG A 146 11.11 -11.76 -1.90
N GLN A 147 11.68 -11.33 -3.02
CA GLN A 147 13.13 -11.15 -3.13
C GLN A 147 13.66 -10.01 -2.25
N TRP A 148 12.80 -9.07 -1.85
CA TRP A 148 13.16 -7.99 -0.94
C TRP A 148 13.14 -8.44 0.53
N SER A 149 12.54 -9.56 0.83
CA SER A 149 12.39 -10.07 2.22
C SER A 149 13.49 -11.07 2.54
N LEU A 150 14.04 -10.95 3.73
CA LEU A 150 15.02 -11.90 4.25
C LEU A 150 14.34 -13.06 5.00
#